data_5b84f949fb7f3c61519d349f60b69080
#
_entry.id   5b84f949fb7f3c61519d349f60b69080
#
_cell.length_a   1.000
_cell.length_b   1.000
_cell.length_c   1.000
_cell.angle_alpha   90.00
_cell.angle_beta   90.00
_cell.angle_gamma   90.00
#
_symmetry.space_group_name_H-M   'P 1'
#
loop_
_entity.id
_entity.type
_entity.pdbx_description
1 polymer ?
#
loop_
_entity_poly.entity_id
_entity_poly.type
_entity_poly.pdbx_seq_one_letter_code
_entity_poly.pdbx_strand_id
1 'polypeptide(L)'
;MIKIFGKYRYHWQPELSFTIIYWCLSVTPIFISLALLYENTQISTSSFVLFIVFVLLVWLGFQRYFEISEDEDLLLSRGLVPGYAAKTVISSITKVAVSKRAIIIYDDRTTKGRIFYMRKWPKKYFIDTLVINPNFKGELILIGQLDHYFNSYLKDK
;
A
#
# COMPACT_ATOMS: atom_id res chain seq x y z
N MET A 1 -7.64 -0.45 8.79
CA MET A 1 -8.20 -1.67 8.18
C MET A 1 -9.59 -1.34 7.70
N ILE A 2 -9.84 -1.44 6.41
CA ILE A 2 -11.15 -1.16 5.81
C ILE A 2 -11.63 -2.47 5.21
N LYS A 3 -12.81 -2.95 5.63
CA LYS A 3 -13.47 -4.12 5.05
C LYS A 3 -14.40 -3.62 3.94
N ILE A 4 -14.07 -3.91 2.68
CA ILE A 4 -14.89 -3.55 1.52
C ILE A 4 -15.27 -4.85 0.80
N PHE A 5 -16.56 -5.08 0.60
CA PHE A 5 -17.08 -6.30 -0.05
C PHE A 5 -16.57 -7.63 0.56
N GLY A 6 -16.48 -7.70 1.90
CA GLY A 6 -16.03 -8.91 2.59
C GLY A 6 -14.52 -9.13 2.65
N LYS A 7 -13.72 -8.40 1.89
CA LYS A 7 -12.27 -8.54 1.81
C LYS A 7 -11.53 -7.48 2.60
N TYR A 8 -10.44 -7.86 3.24
CA TYR A 8 -9.60 -6.94 4.02
C TYR A 8 -8.55 -6.30 3.12
N ARG A 9 -8.49 -4.96 3.15
CA ARG A 9 -7.51 -4.18 2.41
C ARG A 9 -6.49 -3.55 3.34
N TYR A 10 -5.23 -3.79 3.06
CA TYR A 10 -4.09 -3.28 3.82
C TYR A 10 -3.35 -2.25 2.98
N HIS A 11 -3.57 -0.96 3.28
CA HIS A 11 -2.93 0.12 2.52
C HIS A 11 -1.43 0.15 2.75
N TRP A 12 -0.68 0.24 1.67
CA TRP A 12 0.75 0.43 1.65
C TRP A 12 1.13 1.66 0.84
N GLN A 13 2.34 2.15 1.03
CA GLN A 13 2.89 3.29 0.30
C GLN A 13 4.26 2.90 -0.27
N PRO A 14 4.66 3.50 -1.42
CA PRO A 14 6.03 3.39 -1.87
C PRO A 14 6.95 4.15 -0.91
N GLU A 15 8.22 4.24 -1.24
CA GLU A 15 9.19 5.02 -0.50
C GLU A 15 8.68 6.44 -0.22
N LEU A 16 9.05 6.99 0.95
CA LEU A 16 8.57 8.27 1.45
C LEU A 16 8.75 9.40 0.42
N SER A 17 9.90 9.42 -0.26
CA SER A 17 10.23 10.39 -1.30
C SER A 17 9.20 10.38 -2.44
N PHE A 18 8.91 9.21 -2.98
CA PHE A 18 7.88 9.03 -4.02
C PHE A 18 6.49 9.40 -3.53
N THR A 19 6.19 9.11 -2.27
CA THR A 19 4.90 9.46 -1.68
C THR A 19 4.73 10.97 -1.61
N ILE A 20 5.74 11.69 -1.13
CA ILE A 20 5.72 13.16 -1.04
C ILE A 20 5.57 13.77 -2.45
N ILE A 21 6.41 13.35 -3.39
CA ILE A 21 6.36 13.85 -4.78
C ILE A 21 4.96 13.62 -5.37
N TYR A 22 4.42 12.41 -5.22
CA TYR A 22 3.10 12.08 -5.71
C TYR A 22 2.01 13.00 -5.15
N TRP A 23 1.98 13.20 -3.83
CA TRP A 23 0.97 14.03 -3.20
C TRP A 23 1.14 15.52 -3.54
N CYS A 24 2.37 16.02 -3.64
CA CYS A 24 2.63 17.37 -4.12
C CYS A 24 2.10 17.59 -5.53
N LEU A 25 2.41 16.68 -6.46
CA LEU A 25 1.90 16.75 -7.83
C LEU A 25 0.37 16.59 -7.89
N SER A 26 -0.21 15.76 -7.05
CA SER A 26 -1.66 15.56 -7.01
C SER A 26 -2.42 16.79 -6.54
N VAL A 27 -1.85 17.58 -5.64
CA VAL A 27 -2.46 18.78 -5.08
C VAL A 27 -2.24 20.01 -5.98
N THR A 28 -1.21 20.02 -6.82
CA THR A 28 -0.90 21.16 -7.71
C THR A 28 -2.09 21.62 -8.57
N PRO A 29 -2.86 20.73 -9.25
CA PRO A 29 -3.99 21.15 -10.08
C PRO A 29 -5.07 21.95 -9.35
N ILE A 30 -5.33 21.65 -8.05
CA ILE A 30 -6.33 22.40 -7.30
C ILE A 30 -5.85 23.83 -7.03
N PHE A 31 -4.57 24.05 -6.73
CA PHE A 31 -4.03 25.40 -6.54
C PHE A 31 -4.05 26.21 -7.82
N ILE A 32 -3.72 25.60 -8.97
CA ILE A 32 -3.83 26.26 -10.27
C ILE A 32 -5.30 26.59 -10.58
N SER A 33 -6.22 25.66 -10.33
CA SER A 33 -7.66 25.89 -10.50
C SER A 33 -8.16 27.05 -9.66
N LEU A 34 -7.74 27.14 -8.39
CA LEU A 34 -8.10 28.24 -7.50
C LEU A 34 -7.51 29.58 -7.97
N ALA A 35 -6.26 29.60 -8.45
CA ALA A 35 -5.65 30.81 -9.00
C ALA A 35 -6.42 31.33 -10.22
N LEU A 36 -6.77 30.44 -11.16
CA LEU A 36 -7.57 30.79 -12.34
C LEU A 36 -8.99 31.27 -11.97
N LEU A 37 -9.58 30.68 -10.93
CA LEU A 37 -10.89 31.11 -10.43
C LEU A 37 -10.82 32.52 -9.84
N TYR A 38 -9.76 32.83 -9.10
CA TYR A 38 -9.54 34.13 -8.51
C TYR A 38 -9.33 35.22 -9.59
N GLU A 39 -8.55 34.90 -10.62
CA GLU A 39 -8.25 35.83 -11.72
C GLU A 39 -9.47 36.14 -12.58
N ASN A 40 -10.25 35.14 -12.94
CA ASN A 40 -11.37 35.29 -13.89
C ASN A 40 -12.73 35.62 -13.24
N THR A 41 -12.83 35.60 -11.90
CA THR A 41 -14.08 35.81 -11.13
C THR A 41 -15.28 34.92 -11.52
N GLN A 42 -15.08 34.04 -12.51
CA GLN A 42 -16.06 33.08 -13.03
C GLN A 42 -15.41 31.69 -13.17
N ILE A 43 -16.23 30.66 -13.00
CA ILE A 43 -15.77 29.28 -13.18
C ILE A 43 -15.49 29.05 -14.66
N SER A 44 -14.20 29.04 -15.03
CA SER A 44 -13.78 28.71 -16.39
C SER A 44 -13.79 27.19 -16.60
N THR A 45 -13.98 26.75 -17.85
CA THR A 45 -13.87 25.32 -18.21
C THR A 45 -12.51 24.73 -17.79
N SER A 46 -11.44 25.52 -17.90
CA SER A 46 -10.10 25.09 -17.48
C SER A 46 -10.02 24.82 -15.97
N SER A 47 -10.62 25.67 -15.13
CA SER A 47 -10.65 25.45 -13.68
C SER A 47 -11.42 24.18 -13.33
N PHE A 48 -12.52 23.91 -14.01
CA PHE A 48 -13.30 22.69 -13.79
C PHE A 48 -12.54 21.42 -14.20
N VAL A 49 -11.85 21.43 -15.33
CA VAL A 49 -11.00 20.30 -15.79
C VAL A 49 -9.89 20.03 -14.80
N LEU A 50 -9.19 21.06 -14.31
CA LEU A 50 -8.13 20.90 -13.31
C LEU A 50 -8.66 20.32 -11.99
N PHE A 51 -9.86 20.70 -11.57
CA PHE A 51 -10.51 20.12 -10.40
C PHE A 51 -10.79 18.63 -10.59
N ILE A 52 -11.29 18.22 -11.77
CA ILE A 52 -11.51 16.80 -12.09
C ILE A 52 -10.18 16.03 -12.06
N VAL A 53 -9.12 16.59 -12.64
CA VAL A 53 -7.78 15.99 -12.62
C VAL A 53 -7.29 15.78 -11.18
N PHE A 54 -7.46 16.79 -10.32
CA PHE A 54 -7.13 16.66 -8.90
C PHE A 54 -7.87 15.50 -8.24
N VAL A 55 -9.20 15.41 -8.41
CA VAL A 55 -10.03 14.33 -7.84
C VAL A 55 -9.58 12.96 -8.34
N LEU A 56 -9.28 12.82 -9.64
CA LEU A 56 -8.78 11.58 -10.22
C LEU A 56 -7.42 11.17 -9.62
N LEU A 57 -6.48 12.11 -9.49
CA LEU A 57 -5.17 11.84 -8.90
C LEU A 57 -5.29 11.40 -7.44
N VAL A 58 -6.12 12.07 -6.65
CA VAL A 58 -6.39 11.69 -5.27
C VAL A 58 -6.99 10.28 -5.21
N TRP A 59 -7.98 9.98 -6.04
CA TRP A 59 -8.59 8.65 -6.11
C TRP A 59 -7.58 7.55 -6.46
N LEU A 60 -6.70 7.79 -7.45
CA LEU A 60 -5.62 6.87 -7.82
C LEU A 60 -4.64 6.64 -6.66
N GLY A 61 -4.34 7.68 -5.87
CA GLY A 61 -3.47 7.57 -4.70
C GLY A 61 -3.97 6.60 -3.65
N PHE A 62 -5.29 6.49 -3.49
CA PHE A 62 -5.91 5.56 -2.54
C PHE A 62 -6.01 4.12 -3.02
N GLN A 63 -5.70 3.82 -4.29
CA GLN A 63 -5.79 2.45 -4.83
C GLN A 63 -4.63 1.53 -4.44
N ARG A 64 -3.64 2.00 -3.68
CA ARG A 64 -2.49 1.18 -3.25
C ARG A 64 -2.83 0.39 -2.01
N TYR A 65 -3.10 -0.90 -2.18
CA TYR A 65 -3.38 -1.80 -1.07
C TYR A 65 -3.02 -3.25 -1.39
N PHE A 66 -2.79 -4.02 -0.33
CA PHE A 66 -2.76 -5.48 -0.41
C PHE A 66 -4.16 -6.04 -0.18
N GLU A 67 -4.48 -7.08 -0.89
CA GLU A 67 -5.66 -7.91 -0.69
C GLU A 67 -5.20 -9.37 -0.62
N ILE A 68 -5.53 -10.06 0.46
CA ILE A 68 -5.28 -11.49 0.60
C ILE A 68 -6.57 -12.20 0.21
N SER A 69 -6.50 -13.04 -0.81
CA SER A 69 -7.60 -13.90 -1.20
C SER A 69 -7.48 -15.22 -0.43
N GLU A 70 -8.48 -15.51 0.38
CA GLU A 70 -8.51 -16.75 1.16
C GLU A 70 -8.70 -17.98 0.26
N ASP A 71 -9.45 -17.83 -0.82
CA ASP A 71 -9.81 -18.94 -1.72
C ASP A 71 -8.71 -19.32 -2.72
N GLU A 72 -7.81 -18.39 -3.07
CA GLU A 72 -6.82 -18.59 -4.14
C GLU A 72 -5.36 -18.61 -3.66
N ASP A 73 -5.10 -18.51 -2.36
CA ASP A 73 -3.75 -18.38 -1.77
C ASP A 73 -2.88 -17.29 -2.44
N LEU A 74 -3.55 -16.24 -2.89
CA LEU A 74 -2.93 -15.16 -3.63
C LEU A 74 -2.85 -13.89 -2.80
N LEU A 75 -1.66 -13.33 -2.73
CA LEU A 75 -1.42 -11.97 -2.29
C LEU A 75 -1.51 -11.04 -3.51
N LEU A 76 -2.58 -10.27 -3.57
CA LEU A 76 -2.79 -9.26 -4.60
C LEU A 76 -2.21 -7.93 -4.14
N SER A 77 -1.15 -7.47 -4.80
CA SER A 77 -0.59 -6.13 -4.59
C SER A 77 -1.10 -5.18 -5.66
N ARG A 78 -2.03 -4.30 -5.30
CA ARG A 78 -2.53 -3.26 -6.21
C ARG A 78 -1.66 -2.02 -6.13
N GLY A 79 -1.27 -1.53 -7.31
CA GLY A 79 -0.47 -0.31 -7.48
C GLY A 79 -1.33 0.89 -7.86
N LEU A 80 -0.69 1.87 -8.52
CA LEU A 80 -1.32 3.09 -8.99
C LEU A 80 -2.25 2.87 -10.19
N VAL A 81 -1.95 1.86 -11.03
CA VAL A 81 -2.71 1.59 -12.25
C VAL A 81 -3.97 0.80 -11.91
N PRO A 82 -5.18 1.35 -12.18
CA PRO A 82 -6.42 0.64 -11.97
C PRO A 82 -6.47 -0.64 -12.83
N GLY A 83 -6.98 -1.72 -12.25
CA GLY A 83 -7.09 -3.00 -12.94
C GLY A 83 -5.82 -3.86 -12.97
N TYR A 84 -4.64 -3.29 -12.70
CA TYR A 84 -3.40 -4.04 -12.60
C TYR A 84 -3.10 -4.39 -11.14
N ALA A 85 -3.00 -5.69 -10.87
CA ALA A 85 -2.57 -6.20 -9.58
C ALA A 85 -1.42 -7.20 -9.78
N ALA A 86 -0.31 -6.97 -9.11
CA ALA A 86 0.75 -7.95 -9.06
C ALA A 86 0.29 -9.11 -8.18
N LYS A 87 0.19 -10.30 -8.77
CA LYS A 87 -0.20 -11.53 -8.09
C LYS A 87 1.06 -12.22 -7.57
N THR A 88 1.12 -12.48 -6.27
CA THR A 88 2.17 -13.28 -5.65
C THR A 88 1.50 -14.43 -4.91
N VAL A 89 1.93 -15.65 -5.19
CA VAL A 89 1.39 -16.83 -4.49
C VAL A 89 1.96 -16.83 -3.07
N ILE A 90 1.11 -17.01 -2.06
CA ILE A 90 1.54 -16.95 -0.64
C ILE A 90 2.55 -18.05 -0.34
N SER A 91 2.39 -19.24 -0.93
CA SER A 91 3.32 -20.35 -0.77
C SER A 91 4.71 -20.12 -1.41
N SER A 92 4.84 -19.17 -2.36
CA SER A 92 6.13 -18.78 -2.95
C SER A 92 6.90 -17.75 -2.13
N ILE A 93 6.29 -17.24 -1.06
CA ILE A 93 6.96 -16.27 -0.18
C ILE A 93 7.90 -17.05 0.74
N THR A 94 9.21 -16.86 0.54
CA THR A 94 10.26 -17.54 1.33
C THR A 94 10.53 -16.82 2.64
N LYS A 95 10.46 -15.48 2.62
CA LYS A 95 10.85 -14.67 3.75
C LYS A 95 10.09 -13.35 3.78
N VAL A 96 9.64 -12.95 4.95
CA VAL A 96 9.05 -11.64 5.20
C VAL A 96 9.87 -10.93 6.28
N ALA A 97 10.56 -9.88 5.89
CA ALA A 97 11.32 -9.07 6.84
C ALA A 97 10.51 -7.84 7.26
N VAL A 98 10.28 -7.72 8.56
CA VAL A 98 9.48 -6.65 9.16
C VAL A 98 10.38 -5.61 9.78
N SER A 99 10.31 -4.38 9.28
CA SER A 99 11.01 -3.22 9.83
C SER A 99 10.03 -2.26 10.50
N LYS A 100 10.54 -1.26 11.23
CA LYS A 100 9.71 -0.25 11.93
C LYS A 100 8.69 0.45 11.01
N ARG A 101 9.05 0.74 9.74
CA ARG A 101 8.19 1.46 8.80
C ARG A 101 7.86 0.70 7.53
N ALA A 102 8.45 -0.46 7.30
CA ALA A 102 8.33 -1.19 6.05
C ALA A 102 8.22 -2.70 6.28
N ILE A 103 7.69 -3.39 5.28
CA ILE A 103 7.74 -4.83 5.12
C ILE A 103 8.52 -5.12 3.85
N ILE A 104 9.40 -6.10 3.89
CA ILE A 104 10.15 -6.58 2.73
C ILE A 104 9.71 -8.00 2.47
N ILE A 105 9.12 -8.23 1.32
CA ILE A 105 8.64 -9.55 0.91
C ILE A 105 9.65 -10.12 -0.09
N TYR A 106 10.19 -11.29 0.23
CA TYR A 106 11.06 -12.07 -0.63
C TYR A 106 10.27 -13.22 -1.22
N ASP A 107 10.37 -13.38 -2.52
CA ASP A 107 9.68 -14.38 -3.33
C ASP A 107 10.74 -15.24 -4.04
N ASP A 108 10.47 -16.52 -4.24
CA ASP A 108 11.35 -17.45 -4.97
C ASP A 108 11.76 -16.94 -6.35
N ARG A 109 10.91 -16.13 -6.98
CA ARG A 109 11.14 -15.58 -8.32
C ARG A 109 12.05 -14.37 -8.33
N THR A 110 12.26 -13.71 -7.20
CA THR A 110 12.97 -12.43 -7.15
C THR A 110 13.91 -12.41 -5.95
N THR A 111 15.21 -12.52 -6.21
CA THR A 111 16.27 -12.39 -5.20
C THR A 111 16.29 -11.02 -4.50
N LYS A 112 15.77 -9.98 -5.17
CA LYS A 112 15.61 -8.65 -4.57
C LYS A 112 14.26 -8.57 -3.87
N GLY A 113 14.25 -8.44 -2.55
CA GLY A 113 13.03 -8.23 -1.78
C GLY A 113 12.28 -6.98 -2.22
N ARG A 114 10.95 -7.06 -2.28
CA ARG A 114 10.08 -5.90 -2.56
C ARG A 114 9.76 -5.18 -1.27
N ILE A 115 10.06 -3.88 -1.22
CA ILE A 115 9.87 -3.04 -0.03
C ILE A 115 8.52 -2.33 -0.13
N PHE A 116 7.72 -2.44 0.94
CA PHE A 116 6.42 -1.79 1.07
C PHE A 116 6.37 -1.02 2.39
N TYR A 117 6.13 0.28 2.32
CA TYR A 117 6.01 1.10 3.51
C TYR A 117 4.57 1.04 4.03
N MET A 118 4.43 0.69 5.30
CA MET A 118 3.13 0.56 5.96
C MET A 118 3.14 1.22 7.33
N ARG A 119 2.01 1.83 7.69
CA ARG A 119 1.79 2.30 9.05
C ARG A 119 1.68 1.12 10.01
N LYS A 120 1.90 1.37 11.31
CA LYS A 120 1.93 0.36 12.37
C LYS A 120 0.70 -0.58 12.33
N TRP A 121 -0.51 -0.02 12.35
CA TRP A 121 -1.75 -0.80 12.43
C TRP A 121 -2.04 -1.66 11.19
N PRO A 122 -2.05 -1.15 9.95
CA PRO A 122 -2.21 -1.98 8.76
C PRO A 122 -1.16 -3.09 8.66
N LYS A 123 0.10 -2.77 9.04
CA LYS A 123 1.20 -3.73 9.04
C LYS A 123 0.96 -4.88 10.02
N LYS A 124 0.52 -4.57 11.25
CA LYS A 124 0.18 -5.57 12.25
C LYS A 124 -0.86 -6.56 11.72
N TYR A 125 -2.00 -6.04 11.29
CA TYR A 125 -3.09 -6.88 10.79
C TYR A 125 -2.72 -7.68 9.53
N PHE A 126 -1.89 -7.09 8.65
CA PHE A 126 -1.38 -7.79 7.47
C PHE A 126 -0.53 -9.01 7.87
N ILE A 127 0.39 -8.83 8.83
CA ILE A 127 1.25 -9.92 9.31
C ILE A 127 0.43 -10.98 10.03
N ASP A 128 -0.52 -10.58 10.89
CA ASP A 128 -1.42 -11.50 11.58
C ASP A 128 -2.17 -12.38 10.56
N THR A 129 -2.77 -11.77 9.54
CA THR A 129 -3.51 -12.51 8.51
C THR A 129 -2.58 -13.41 7.69
N LEU A 130 -1.36 -12.97 7.40
CA LEU A 130 -0.40 -13.75 6.63
C LEU A 130 0.11 -14.97 7.43
N VAL A 131 0.39 -14.80 8.71
CA VAL A 131 0.90 -15.88 9.58
C VAL A 131 -0.17 -16.93 9.89
N ILE A 132 -1.44 -16.51 9.99
CA ILE A 132 -2.56 -17.44 10.21
C ILE A 132 -2.88 -18.24 8.93
N ASN A 133 -2.48 -17.76 7.76
CA ASN A 133 -2.75 -18.46 6.51
C ASN A 133 -1.97 -19.79 6.46
N PRO A 134 -2.66 -20.95 6.28
CA PRO A 134 -2.03 -22.28 6.30
C PRO A 134 -1.01 -22.49 5.17
N ASN A 135 -1.12 -21.72 4.10
CA ASN A 135 -0.22 -21.83 2.94
C ASN A 135 1.05 -20.98 3.08
N PHE A 136 1.14 -20.14 4.11
CA PHE A 136 2.35 -19.39 4.40
C PHE A 136 3.40 -20.27 5.07
N LYS A 137 4.44 -20.64 4.31
CA LYS A 137 5.60 -21.42 4.78
C LYS A 137 6.87 -20.59 4.96
N GLY A 138 6.76 -19.28 4.71
CA GLY A 138 7.90 -18.38 4.77
C GLY A 138 8.37 -18.07 6.20
N GLU A 139 9.61 -17.62 6.31
CA GLU A 139 10.21 -17.21 7.57
C GLU A 139 9.89 -15.72 7.85
N LEU A 140 9.47 -15.41 9.09
CA LEU A 140 9.28 -14.03 9.53
C LEU A 140 10.52 -13.55 10.25
N ILE A 141 11.16 -12.49 9.72
CA ILE A 141 12.36 -11.90 10.32
C ILE A 141 12.06 -10.46 10.74
N LEU A 142 12.41 -10.16 12.00
CA LEU A 142 12.28 -8.81 12.54
C LEU A 142 13.60 -8.05 12.36
N ILE A 143 13.56 -6.90 11.68
CA ILE A 143 14.74 -6.04 11.46
C ILE A 143 14.65 -4.81 12.36
N GLY A 144 15.59 -4.71 13.31
CA GLY A 144 15.72 -3.56 14.23
C GLY A 144 14.83 -3.66 15.48
N GLN A 145 14.87 -2.59 16.29
CA GLN A 145 13.99 -2.48 17.46
C GLN A 145 12.56 -2.26 17.03
N LEU A 146 11.78 -3.33 17.08
CA LEU A 146 10.35 -3.29 16.87
C LEU A 146 9.61 -3.20 18.20
N ASP A 147 8.37 -2.72 18.16
CA ASP A 147 7.49 -2.69 19.31
C ASP A 147 7.34 -4.10 19.92
N HIS A 148 7.16 -4.19 21.22
CA HIS A 148 6.97 -5.44 21.99
C HIS A 148 5.97 -6.43 21.38
N TYR A 149 5.00 -5.91 20.63
CA TYR A 149 4.00 -6.72 19.94
C TYR A 149 4.60 -7.69 18.92
N PHE A 150 5.59 -7.25 18.12
CA PHE A 150 6.20 -8.12 17.11
C PHE A 150 7.17 -9.16 17.70
N ASN A 151 7.63 -8.94 18.92
CA ASN A 151 8.51 -9.88 19.61
C ASN A 151 7.78 -11.16 20.05
N SER A 152 6.43 -11.12 20.17
CA SER A 152 5.64 -12.31 20.51
C SER A 152 5.72 -13.39 19.42
N TYR A 153 5.79 -12.99 18.15
CA TYR A 153 5.90 -13.96 17.04
C TYR A 153 7.22 -14.74 16.99
N LEU A 154 8.27 -14.27 17.68
CA LEU A 154 9.55 -14.98 17.78
C LEU A 154 9.60 -16.00 18.92
N LYS A 155 8.69 -15.92 19.89
CA LYS A 155 8.67 -16.80 21.06
C LYS A 155 7.90 -18.11 20.85
N ASP A 156 7.06 -18.17 19.81
CA ASP A 156 6.19 -19.31 19.53
C ASP A 156 6.76 -20.28 18.47
N LYS A 157 8.08 -20.22 18.21
CA LYS A 157 8.80 -21.20 17.37
C LYS A 157 9.85 -21.97 18.14
#